data_4d2d78b6f38e1cefac7bfab1816cc264
#
_entry.id   4d2d78b6f38e1cefac7bfab1816cc264
#
_cell.length_a   1.000
_cell.length_b   1.000
_cell.length_c   1.000
_cell.angle_alpha   90.00
_cell.angle_beta   90.00
_cell.angle_gamma   90.00
#
_symmetry.space_group_name_H-M   'P 1'
#
loop_
_entity.id
_entity.type
_entity.pdbx_description
1 polymer ?
#
loop_
_entity_poly.entity_id
_entity_poly.type
_entity_poly.pdbx_seq_one_letter_code
_entity_poly.pdbx_strand_id
1 'polypeptide(L)'
;ANDLEGKIDRLAELFRDARDGVTVHTGAGISTSAGIPDFRGPKGVWTLQKRGEPIPPAKCRFDRARPTPTHMALVELQRAGFVRYLVSCNVDCLHIRSGFPREQMAELHGNCFAERCEKCGAEYIRDFEMPSVGFKPTGRRCVAKKGKGRCPGELMDQVLDWDDALPPKELRAAERHSREASLSLVLGSSLQIIPSCNLPLKTVRGGKGKLAIVNLQATGKDKKADVVIHEKTDVVMAGLMRRLGLTIPEYVHVDTTRQWDKTFRPLKVDDEGGSAKRARVK
;
A
#
# COMPACT_ATOMS: atom_id res chain seq x y z
N ALA A 1 30.62 12.47 -4.89
CA ALA A 1 29.35 13.21 -4.85
C ALA A 1 28.22 12.22 -5.19
N ASN A 2 27.19 12.21 -4.37
CA ASN A 2 26.02 11.35 -4.64
C ASN A 2 25.27 12.01 -5.80
N ASP A 3 25.35 11.40 -7.00
CA ASP A 3 24.64 11.89 -8.18
C ASP A 3 23.15 11.56 -8.09
N LEU A 4 22.45 12.24 -7.17
CA LEU A 4 21.02 12.04 -6.95
C LEU A 4 20.21 12.45 -8.19
N GLU A 5 20.53 13.58 -8.81
CA GLU A 5 19.81 14.10 -9.96
C GLU A 5 19.96 13.15 -11.17
N GLY A 6 21.18 12.68 -11.49
CA GLY A 6 21.37 11.72 -12.57
C GLY A 6 20.68 10.36 -12.31
N LYS A 7 20.61 9.92 -11.06
CA LYS A 7 19.85 8.71 -10.73
C LYS A 7 18.34 8.92 -10.91
N ILE A 8 17.81 10.10 -10.58
CA ILE A 8 16.39 10.41 -10.82
C ILE A 8 16.13 10.57 -12.33
N ASP A 9 17.07 11.13 -13.09
CA ASP A 9 17.00 11.18 -14.56
C ASP A 9 16.89 9.75 -15.12
N ARG A 10 17.76 8.86 -14.66
CA ARG A 10 17.72 7.46 -15.07
C ARG A 10 16.42 6.76 -14.70
N LEU A 11 15.88 7.05 -13.51
CA LEU A 11 14.59 6.52 -13.09
C LEU A 11 13.46 7.01 -14.02
N ALA A 12 13.47 8.27 -14.41
CA ALA A 12 12.48 8.84 -15.33
C ALA A 12 12.57 8.21 -16.73
N GLU A 13 13.78 7.91 -17.23
CA GLU A 13 13.97 7.15 -18.48
C GLU A 13 13.33 5.76 -18.38
N LEU A 14 13.59 5.02 -17.28
CA LEU A 14 12.99 3.71 -17.06
C LEU A 14 11.46 3.75 -17.05
N PHE A 15 10.86 4.83 -16.52
CA PHE A 15 9.41 5.04 -16.55
C PHE A 15 8.88 5.25 -17.97
N ARG A 16 9.57 6.06 -18.78
CA ARG A 16 9.18 6.32 -20.18
C ARG A 16 9.31 5.06 -21.05
N ASP A 17 10.31 4.22 -20.75
CA ASP A 17 10.59 2.99 -21.48
C ASP A 17 9.69 1.81 -21.08
N ALA A 18 8.96 1.94 -19.94
CA ALA A 18 8.16 0.86 -19.37
C ALA A 18 6.85 0.63 -20.14
N ARG A 19 6.92 -0.02 -21.32
CA ARG A 19 5.78 -0.25 -22.24
C ARG A 19 4.64 -1.04 -21.61
N ASP A 20 4.94 -2.08 -20.82
CA ASP A 20 3.94 -2.88 -20.10
C ASP A 20 3.59 -2.29 -18.74
N GLY A 21 4.05 -1.08 -18.48
CA GLY A 21 3.80 -0.31 -17.27
C GLY A 21 4.67 -0.71 -16.08
N VAL A 22 4.43 0.00 -14.99
CA VAL A 22 5.19 -0.12 -13.75
C VAL A 22 4.35 -0.83 -12.69
N THR A 23 4.95 -1.83 -12.02
CA THR A 23 4.43 -2.36 -10.76
C THR A 23 5.23 -1.77 -9.61
N VAL A 24 4.54 -1.14 -8.66
CA VAL A 24 5.17 -0.49 -7.49
C VAL A 24 5.07 -1.38 -6.27
N HIS A 25 6.15 -1.50 -5.51
CA HIS A 25 6.21 -2.26 -4.26
C HIS A 25 6.52 -1.30 -3.11
N THR A 26 5.61 -1.16 -2.16
CA THR A 26 5.74 -0.19 -1.06
C THR A 26 5.93 -0.85 0.30
N GLY A 27 6.72 -0.20 1.15
CA GLY A 27 6.92 -0.56 2.55
C GLY A 27 6.78 0.64 3.48
N ALA A 28 6.96 0.43 4.78
CA ALA A 28 6.72 1.43 5.83
C ALA A 28 7.49 2.75 5.66
N GLY A 29 8.59 2.74 4.92
CA GLY A 29 9.40 3.93 4.65
C GLY A 29 8.65 5.06 3.93
N ILE A 30 7.59 4.75 3.15
CA ILE A 30 6.78 5.79 2.48
C ILE A 30 5.81 6.50 3.42
N SER A 31 5.56 5.95 4.61
CA SER A 31 4.60 6.48 5.58
C SER A 31 5.27 7.25 6.73
N THR A 32 6.61 7.30 6.76
CA THR A 32 7.36 7.95 7.84
C THR A 32 7.15 9.46 7.92
N SER A 33 6.96 10.13 6.79
CA SER A 33 6.61 11.56 6.74
C SER A 33 5.17 11.85 7.19
N ALA A 34 4.29 10.84 7.21
CA ALA A 34 2.97 10.92 7.83
C ALA A 34 3.01 10.78 9.37
N GLY A 35 4.20 10.54 9.95
CA GLY A 35 4.38 10.33 11.39
C GLY A 35 4.20 8.87 11.85
N ILE A 36 4.03 7.93 10.92
CA ILE A 36 3.97 6.49 11.20
C ILE A 36 5.42 5.95 11.27
N PRO A 37 5.84 5.31 12.38
CA PRO A 37 7.18 4.76 12.47
C PRO A 37 7.37 3.59 11.51
N ASP A 38 8.54 3.47 10.91
CA ASP A 38 8.94 2.27 10.21
C ASP A 38 9.46 1.20 11.19
N PHE A 39 9.77 0.01 10.68
CA PHE A 39 10.23 -1.10 11.51
C PHE A 39 11.75 -1.23 11.56
N ARG A 40 12.45 -0.97 10.44
CA ARG A 40 13.87 -1.32 10.24
C ARG A 40 14.75 -0.13 9.87
N GLY A 41 14.20 1.06 9.75
CA GLY A 41 14.94 2.30 9.56
C GLY A 41 15.85 2.63 10.73
N PRO A 42 16.68 3.68 10.65
CA PRO A 42 17.61 4.04 11.74
C PRO A 42 16.93 4.30 13.09
N LYS A 43 15.66 4.71 13.05
CA LYS A 43 14.76 4.91 14.22
C LYS A 43 13.56 3.98 14.20
N GLY A 44 13.64 2.90 13.45
CA GLY A 44 12.55 1.92 13.31
C GLY A 44 12.34 1.12 14.59
N VAL A 45 11.10 0.68 14.80
CA VAL A 45 10.66 0.00 16.02
C VAL A 45 11.58 -1.20 16.36
N TRP A 46 11.84 -2.08 15.40
CA TRP A 46 12.67 -3.26 15.64
C TRP A 46 14.16 -2.94 15.74
N THR A 47 14.61 -1.87 15.09
CA THR A 47 15.99 -1.40 15.22
C THR A 47 16.26 -0.92 16.64
N LEU A 48 15.34 -0.13 17.19
CA LEU A 48 15.44 0.37 18.57
C LEU A 48 15.31 -0.77 19.59
N GLN A 49 14.35 -1.68 19.41
CA GLN A 49 14.22 -2.87 20.25
C GLN A 49 15.50 -3.69 20.32
N LYS A 50 16.12 -3.97 19.15
CA LYS A 50 17.38 -4.73 19.07
C LYS A 50 18.53 -4.02 19.78
N ARG A 51 18.51 -2.70 19.87
CA ARG A 51 19.52 -1.89 20.57
C ARG A 51 19.22 -1.69 22.05
N GLY A 52 18.06 -2.15 22.53
CA GLY A 52 17.58 -1.87 23.88
C GLY A 52 17.20 -0.40 24.12
N GLU A 53 16.98 0.36 23.03
CA GLU A 53 16.59 1.77 23.10
C GLU A 53 15.07 1.91 23.24
N PRO A 54 14.59 2.94 23.97
CA PRO A 54 13.16 3.19 24.12
C PRO A 54 12.52 3.51 22.77
N ILE A 55 11.37 2.89 22.50
CA ILE A 55 10.57 3.19 21.31
C ILE A 55 9.81 4.49 21.57
N PRO A 56 10.06 5.57 20.81
CA PRO A 56 9.30 6.80 20.97
C PRO A 56 7.83 6.55 20.60
N PRO A 57 6.87 7.24 21.26
CA PRO A 57 5.48 7.15 20.87
C PRO A 57 5.31 7.56 19.41
N ALA A 58 4.39 6.90 18.72
CA ALA A 58 4.05 7.26 17.34
C ALA A 58 3.63 8.73 17.28
N LYS A 59 4.21 9.49 16.34
CA LYS A 59 3.91 10.92 16.17
C LYS A 59 2.48 11.17 15.70
N CYS A 60 1.88 10.18 15.06
CA CYS A 60 0.52 10.23 14.57
C CYS A 60 -0.15 8.86 14.75
N ARG A 61 -1.41 8.86 15.18
CA ARG A 61 -2.24 7.66 15.17
C ARG A 61 -2.61 7.32 13.73
N PHE A 62 -2.82 6.05 13.43
CA PHE A 62 -3.18 5.58 12.09
C PHE A 62 -4.46 6.22 11.56
N ASP A 63 -5.47 6.41 12.42
CA ASP A 63 -6.75 7.05 12.08
C ASP A 63 -6.60 8.52 11.66
N ARG A 64 -5.55 9.22 12.13
CA ARG A 64 -5.27 10.63 11.82
C ARG A 64 -4.18 10.83 10.78
N ALA A 65 -3.47 9.78 10.40
CA ALA A 65 -2.42 9.85 9.42
C ALA A 65 -2.96 10.25 8.03
N ARG A 66 -2.24 11.12 7.34
CA ARG A 66 -2.59 11.57 6.00
C ARG A 66 -1.63 10.99 4.97
N PRO A 67 -2.09 10.68 3.76
CA PRO A 67 -1.22 10.29 2.66
C PRO A 67 -0.06 11.25 2.47
N THR A 68 1.13 10.70 2.29
CA THR A 68 2.36 11.48 2.04
C THR A 68 2.43 11.94 0.58
N PRO A 69 3.34 12.88 0.23
CA PRO A 69 3.60 13.22 -1.16
C PRO A 69 3.87 12.00 -2.05
N THR A 70 4.56 10.98 -1.53
CA THR A 70 4.78 9.70 -2.24
C THR A 70 3.47 9.00 -2.59
N HIS A 71 2.53 8.90 -1.65
CA HIS A 71 1.21 8.31 -1.93
C HIS A 71 0.46 9.09 -3.01
N MET A 72 0.48 10.41 -2.93
CA MET A 72 -0.20 11.27 -3.90
C MET A 72 0.45 11.22 -5.29
N ALA A 73 1.78 11.12 -5.35
CA ALA A 73 2.50 10.92 -6.61
C ALA A 73 2.11 9.58 -7.27
N LEU A 74 1.95 8.52 -6.49
CA LEU A 74 1.51 7.21 -7.01
C LEU A 74 0.11 7.25 -7.60
N VAL A 75 -0.81 8.01 -7.01
CA VAL A 75 -2.15 8.23 -7.57
C VAL A 75 -2.08 8.92 -8.93
N GLU A 76 -1.26 9.96 -9.05
CA GLU A 76 -1.11 10.68 -10.32
C GLU A 76 -0.40 9.84 -11.38
N LEU A 77 0.64 9.08 -11.02
CA LEU A 77 1.31 8.14 -11.92
C LEU A 77 0.35 7.04 -12.43
N GLN A 78 -0.57 6.59 -11.59
CA GLN A 78 -1.63 5.65 -11.99
C GLN A 78 -2.61 6.32 -12.96
N ARG A 79 -3.07 7.54 -12.69
CA ARG A 79 -3.96 8.31 -13.57
C ARG A 79 -3.33 8.60 -14.93
N ALA A 80 -2.04 8.90 -14.94
CA ALA A 80 -1.24 9.14 -16.14
C ALA A 80 -0.89 7.84 -16.90
N GLY A 81 -1.27 6.66 -16.39
CA GLY A 81 -1.08 5.37 -17.05
C GLY A 81 0.31 4.74 -16.88
N PHE A 82 1.21 5.35 -16.12
CA PHE A 82 2.53 4.76 -15.84
C PHE A 82 2.43 3.58 -14.88
N VAL A 83 1.75 3.76 -13.75
CA VAL A 83 1.60 2.71 -12.72
C VAL A 83 0.35 1.90 -13.02
N ARG A 84 0.53 0.60 -13.24
CA ARG A 84 -0.57 -0.34 -13.51
C ARG A 84 -1.01 -1.11 -12.29
N TYR A 85 -0.09 -1.36 -11.37
CA TYR A 85 -0.39 -2.12 -10.16
C TYR A 85 0.49 -1.71 -8.99
N LEU A 86 -0.07 -1.80 -7.79
CA LEU A 86 0.62 -1.49 -6.55
C LEU A 86 0.57 -2.71 -5.62
N VAL A 87 1.71 -3.06 -5.03
CA VAL A 87 1.87 -4.13 -4.04
C VAL A 87 2.35 -3.51 -2.75
N SER A 88 1.51 -3.49 -1.72
CA SER A 88 1.85 -2.89 -0.43
C SER A 88 2.05 -3.93 0.66
N CYS A 89 3.07 -3.71 1.48
CA CYS A 89 3.26 -4.40 2.76
C CYS A 89 2.76 -3.57 3.96
N ASN A 90 2.23 -2.36 3.72
CA ASN A 90 1.72 -1.48 4.76
C ASN A 90 0.28 -1.85 5.12
N VAL A 91 -0.06 -1.65 6.38
CA VAL A 91 -1.40 -1.90 6.94
C VAL A 91 -2.14 -0.61 7.31
N ASP A 92 -1.57 0.56 6.96
CA ASP A 92 -1.98 1.88 7.43
C ASP A 92 -3.15 2.51 6.64
N CYS A 93 -3.66 1.85 5.60
CA CYS A 93 -4.74 2.32 4.73
C CYS A 93 -4.41 3.59 3.90
N LEU A 94 -3.17 4.11 3.91
CA LEU A 94 -2.88 5.39 3.28
C LEU A 94 -2.97 5.35 1.75
N HIS A 95 -2.73 4.21 1.11
CA HIS A 95 -2.97 4.06 -0.33
C HIS A 95 -4.45 4.22 -0.69
N ILE A 96 -5.35 3.59 0.05
CA ILE A 96 -6.80 3.74 -0.19
C ILE A 96 -7.23 5.17 0.13
N ARG A 97 -6.75 5.75 1.24
CA ARG A 97 -7.06 7.14 1.62
C ARG A 97 -6.54 8.16 0.62
N SER A 98 -5.43 7.90 -0.07
CA SER A 98 -4.94 8.77 -1.15
C SER A 98 -5.82 8.75 -2.40
N GLY A 99 -6.73 7.79 -2.50
CA GLY A 99 -7.58 7.60 -3.67
C GLY A 99 -6.99 6.64 -4.71
N PHE A 100 -5.97 5.87 -4.36
CA PHE A 100 -5.45 4.82 -5.24
C PHE A 100 -6.53 3.74 -5.46
N PRO A 101 -6.79 3.29 -6.70
CA PRO A 101 -7.85 2.33 -6.99
C PRO A 101 -7.63 0.98 -6.30
N ARG A 102 -8.62 0.51 -5.52
CA ARG A 102 -8.53 -0.75 -4.76
C ARG A 102 -8.32 -1.98 -5.64
N GLU A 103 -8.91 -2.00 -6.82
CA GLU A 103 -8.80 -3.08 -7.80
C GLU A 103 -7.40 -3.18 -8.44
N GLN A 104 -6.61 -2.11 -8.35
CA GLN A 104 -5.24 -2.05 -8.90
C GLN A 104 -4.15 -2.17 -7.83
N MET A 105 -4.50 -2.70 -6.67
CA MET A 105 -3.53 -2.90 -5.60
C MET A 105 -3.72 -4.23 -4.86
N ALA A 106 -2.64 -4.71 -4.27
CA ALA A 106 -2.60 -5.81 -3.32
C ALA A 106 -2.07 -5.34 -1.97
N GLU A 107 -2.80 -5.64 -0.89
CA GLU A 107 -2.37 -5.42 0.50
C GLU A 107 -1.93 -6.76 1.09
N LEU A 108 -0.63 -7.07 0.98
CA LEU A 108 -0.11 -8.40 1.32
C LEU A 108 -0.18 -8.74 2.81
N HIS A 109 -0.11 -7.74 3.68
CA HIS A 109 -0.21 -7.93 5.13
C HIS A 109 -1.55 -7.45 5.69
N GLY A 110 -2.52 -7.18 4.80
CA GLY A 110 -3.84 -6.71 5.16
C GLY A 110 -3.91 -5.20 5.41
N ASN A 111 -4.95 -4.78 6.15
CA ASN A 111 -5.26 -3.38 6.39
C ASN A 111 -5.98 -3.21 7.72
N CYS A 112 -5.43 -2.37 8.62
CA CYS A 112 -6.00 -2.12 9.97
C CYS A 112 -7.39 -1.47 9.95
N PHE A 113 -7.86 -0.97 8.81
CA PHE A 113 -9.17 -0.33 8.65
C PHE A 113 -10.13 -1.17 7.81
N ALA A 114 -9.73 -2.38 7.44
CA ALA A 114 -10.51 -3.25 6.57
C ALA A 114 -11.13 -4.41 7.35
N GLU A 115 -12.37 -4.71 7.01
CA GLU A 115 -13.01 -5.97 7.38
C GLU A 115 -13.66 -6.59 6.14
N ARG A 116 -13.72 -7.91 6.09
CA ARG A 116 -14.23 -8.65 4.95
C ARG A 116 -15.23 -9.72 5.38
N CYS A 117 -16.29 -9.86 4.60
CA CYS A 117 -17.29 -10.89 4.86
C CYS A 117 -16.73 -12.28 4.57
N GLU A 118 -16.81 -13.19 5.55
CA GLU A 118 -16.39 -14.59 5.41
C GLU A 118 -17.15 -15.35 4.32
N LYS A 119 -18.43 -15.00 4.08
CA LYS A 119 -19.30 -15.72 3.13
C LYS A 119 -19.28 -15.18 1.72
N CYS A 120 -19.41 -13.86 1.55
CA CYS A 120 -19.52 -13.29 0.20
C CYS A 120 -18.27 -12.56 -0.26
N GLY A 121 -17.27 -12.36 0.62
CA GLY A 121 -16.01 -11.68 0.33
C GLY A 121 -16.13 -10.17 0.11
N ALA A 122 -17.30 -9.57 0.44
CA ALA A 122 -17.44 -8.11 0.40
C ALA A 122 -16.49 -7.46 1.41
N GLU A 123 -15.79 -6.42 0.97
CA GLU A 123 -14.81 -5.69 1.76
C GLU A 123 -15.36 -4.33 2.17
N TYR A 124 -15.05 -3.95 3.39
CA TYR A 124 -15.52 -2.71 4.01
C TYR A 124 -14.34 -1.96 4.58
N ILE A 125 -14.12 -0.73 4.13
CA ILE A 125 -13.12 0.18 4.73
C ILE A 125 -13.85 1.08 5.71
N ARG A 126 -13.25 1.23 6.90
CA ARG A 126 -13.78 2.01 8.01
C ARG A 126 -12.90 3.24 8.29
N ASP A 127 -13.45 4.18 9.02
CA ASP A 127 -12.76 5.35 9.57
C ASP A 127 -12.12 5.08 10.95
N PHE A 128 -12.21 3.85 11.44
CA PHE A 128 -11.65 3.37 12.70
C PHE A 128 -10.85 2.08 12.51
N GLU A 129 -9.89 1.87 13.40
CA GLU A 129 -9.06 0.66 13.38
C GLU A 129 -9.85 -0.58 13.83
N MET A 130 -9.55 -1.74 13.24
CA MET A 130 -10.14 -3.01 13.64
C MET A 130 -9.69 -3.38 15.05
N PRO A 131 -10.60 -3.97 15.85
CA PRO A 131 -10.33 -4.31 17.25
C PRO A 131 -9.45 -5.55 17.42
N SER A 132 -9.17 -6.27 16.33
CA SER A 132 -8.47 -7.56 16.33
C SER A 132 -7.51 -7.70 15.16
N VAL A 133 -6.68 -8.73 15.20
CA VAL A 133 -5.77 -9.19 14.13
C VAL A 133 -5.87 -10.70 14.00
N GLY A 134 -5.54 -11.25 12.83
CA GLY A 134 -5.54 -12.69 12.58
C GLY A 134 -6.89 -13.21 12.10
N PHE A 135 -7.60 -12.44 11.27
CA PHE A 135 -8.87 -12.82 10.64
C PHE A 135 -9.97 -13.21 11.64
N LYS A 136 -10.08 -12.48 12.73
CA LYS A 136 -11.07 -12.71 13.78
C LYS A 136 -12.37 -11.95 13.51
N PRO A 137 -13.52 -12.41 14.04
CA PRO A 137 -14.78 -11.70 13.94
C PRO A 137 -14.69 -10.31 14.56
N THR A 138 -15.17 -9.29 13.83
CA THR A 138 -15.20 -7.90 14.31
C THR A 138 -16.47 -7.55 15.11
N GLY A 139 -17.39 -8.51 15.23
CA GLY A 139 -18.70 -8.33 15.86
C GLY A 139 -19.73 -7.66 14.94
N ARG A 140 -19.39 -7.37 13.69
CA ARG A 140 -20.28 -6.76 12.70
C ARG A 140 -20.72 -7.78 11.65
N ARG A 141 -21.90 -7.52 11.04
CA ARG A 141 -22.49 -8.38 10.00
C ARG A 141 -22.40 -7.72 8.63
N CYS A 142 -22.32 -8.56 7.63
CA CYS A 142 -22.32 -8.16 6.23
C CYS A 142 -23.65 -7.50 5.84
N VAL A 143 -23.57 -6.38 5.12
CA VAL A 143 -24.76 -5.66 4.59
C VAL A 143 -24.91 -5.82 3.09
N ALA A 144 -24.03 -6.57 2.42
CA ALA A 144 -24.11 -6.82 0.99
C ALA A 144 -25.39 -7.56 0.63
N LYS A 145 -26.05 -7.15 -0.46
CA LYS A 145 -27.25 -7.81 -0.98
C LYS A 145 -26.92 -9.20 -1.54
N LYS A 146 -27.79 -10.17 -1.25
CA LYS A 146 -27.74 -11.52 -1.82
C LYS A 146 -29.16 -11.94 -2.19
N GLY A 147 -29.50 -11.85 -3.47
CA GLY A 147 -30.87 -12.08 -3.94
C GLY A 147 -31.85 -11.06 -3.34
N LYS A 148 -32.96 -11.55 -2.73
CA LYS A 148 -33.96 -10.71 -2.06
C LYS A 148 -33.61 -10.29 -0.63
N GLY A 149 -32.45 -10.70 -0.07
CA GLY A 149 -32.06 -10.43 1.31
C GLY A 149 -30.62 -9.92 1.43
N ARG A 150 -30.15 -9.80 2.70
CA ARG A 150 -28.77 -9.48 3.03
C ARG A 150 -27.93 -10.75 3.18
N CYS A 151 -26.64 -10.65 2.92
CA CYS A 151 -25.70 -11.72 3.20
C CYS A 151 -25.66 -12.02 4.71
N PRO A 152 -25.82 -13.27 5.15
CA PRO A 152 -25.82 -13.64 6.56
C PRO A 152 -24.42 -13.78 7.17
N GLY A 153 -23.34 -13.41 6.43
CA GLY A 153 -21.97 -13.58 6.87
C GLY A 153 -21.53 -12.59 7.94
N GLU A 154 -20.56 -12.98 8.75
CA GLU A 154 -19.87 -12.13 9.69
C GLU A 154 -18.71 -11.40 9.01
N LEU A 155 -18.32 -10.26 9.57
CA LEU A 155 -17.17 -9.51 9.09
C LEU A 155 -15.94 -9.87 9.94
N MET A 156 -14.87 -10.19 9.24
CA MET A 156 -13.58 -10.57 9.81
C MET A 156 -12.58 -9.45 9.59
N ASP A 157 -11.72 -9.15 10.56
CA ASP A 157 -10.59 -8.25 10.34
C ASP A 157 -9.69 -8.75 9.19
N GLN A 158 -8.84 -7.86 8.68
CA GLN A 158 -8.00 -8.16 7.54
C GLN A 158 -6.52 -7.91 7.82
N VAL A 159 -6.11 -7.91 9.07
CA VAL A 159 -4.71 -7.78 9.47
C VAL A 159 -4.12 -9.15 9.75
N LEU A 160 -2.98 -9.46 9.16
CA LEU A 160 -2.27 -10.71 9.41
C LEU A 160 -1.62 -10.69 10.80
N ASP A 161 -1.70 -11.81 11.51
CA ASP A 161 -0.81 -12.12 12.62
C ASP A 161 0.52 -12.72 12.07
N TRP A 162 1.51 -12.88 12.95
CA TRP A 162 2.88 -13.28 12.56
C TRP A 162 2.96 -14.60 11.80
N ASP A 163 2.12 -15.56 12.16
CA ASP A 163 2.11 -16.91 11.57
C ASP A 163 1.10 -17.08 10.44
N ASP A 164 0.35 -16.02 10.11
CA ASP A 164 -0.67 -16.09 9.07
C ASP A 164 -0.06 -16.12 7.67
N ALA A 165 -0.61 -16.99 6.82
CA ALA A 165 -0.28 -17.02 5.42
C ALA A 165 -0.78 -15.76 4.70
N LEU A 166 0.00 -15.26 3.73
CA LEU A 166 -0.42 -14.13 2.91
C LEU A 166 -1.75 -14.44 2.19
N PRO A 167 -2.66 -13.46 2.08
CA PRO A 167 -3.94 -13.64 1.40
C PRO A 167 -3.73 -14.17 -0.02
N PRO A 168 -4.21 -15.37 -0.37
CA PRO A 168 -3.85 -16.02 -1.65
C PRO A 168 -4.29 -15.22 -2.89
N LYS A 169 -5.39 -14.48 -2.80
CA LYS A 169 -5.87 -13.61 -3.89
C LYS A 169 -4.90 -12.46 -4.14
N GLU A 170 -4.51 -11.77 -3.07
CA GLU A 170 -3.59 -10.63 -3.11
C GLU A 170 -2.21 -11.08 -3.61
N LEU A 171 -1.70 -12.19 -3.08
CA LEU A 171 -0.40 -12.73 -3.47
C LEU A 171 -0.37 -13.14 -4.95
N ARG A 172 -1.38 -13.87 -5.44
CA ARG A 172 -1.45 -14.26 -6.86
C ARG A 172 -1.52 -13.05 -7.79
N ALA A 173 -2.28 -12.02 -7.43
CA ALA A 173 -2.35 -10.78 -8.20
C ALA A 173 -1.00 -10.06 -8.21
N ALA A 174 -0.36 -9.90 -7.05
CA ALA A 174 0.96 -9.30 -6.92
C ALA A 174 2.02 -10.04 -7.74
N GLU A 175 2.01 -11.38 -7.71
CA GLU A 175 2.93 -12.20 -8.50
C GLU A 175 2.73 -12.05 -10.00
N ARG A 176 1.48 -12.03 -10.46
CA ARG A 176 1.15 -11.86 -11.87
C ARG A 176 1.62 -10.50 -12.37
N HIS A 177 1.21 -9.42 -11.72
CA HIS A 177 1.56 -8.07 -12.13
C HIS A 177 3.07 -7.80 -12.05
N SER A 178 3.77 -8.40 -11.06
CA SER A 178 5.25 -8.32 -11.00
C SER A 178 5.93 -9.02 -12.17
N ARG A 179 5.36 -10.13 -12.70
CA ARG A 179 5.91 -10.83 -13.87
C ARG A 179 5.64 -10.10 -15.19
N GLU A 180 4.49 -9.43 -15.27
CA GLU A 180 4.01 -8.77 -16.49
C GLU A 180 4.58 -7.36 -16.66
N ALA A 181 5.08 -6.73 -15.60
CA ALA A 181 5.61 -5.37 -15.65
C ALA A 181 6.93 -5.25 -16.39
N SER A 182 7.13 -4.15 -17.11
CA SER A 182 8.43 -3.76 -17.68
C SER A 182 9.37 -3.15 -16.63
N LEU A 183 8.81 -2.58 -15.56
CA LEU A 183 9.57 -1.99 -14.45
C LEU A 183 8.93 -2.34 -13.12
N SER A 184 9.73 -2.85 -12.17
CA SER A 184 9.39 -2.84 -10.75
C SER A 184 10.05 -1.65 -10.05
N LEU A 185 9.25 -0.83 -9.39
CA LEU A 185 9.73 0.25 -8.52
C LEU A 185 9.49 -0.11 -7.06
N VAL A 186 10.53 -0.18 -6.27
CA VAL A 186 10.48 -0.40 -4.82
C VAL A 186 10.62 0.93 -4.10
N LEU A 187 9.68 1.25 -3.20
CA LEU A 187 9.66 2.47 -2.42
C LEU A 187 9.58 2.19 -0.92
N GLY A 188 10.58 2.62 -0.16
CA GLY A 188 10.58 2.57 1.30
C GLY A 188 10.45 1.18 1.90
N SER A 189 10.98 0.15 1.23
CA SER A 189 10.97 -1.24 1.69
C SER A 189 12.39 -1.77 1.91
N SER A 190 12.63 -2.41 3.05
CA SER A 190 13.89 -3.08 3.34
C SER A 190 14.08 -4.41 2.58
N LEU A 191 13.06 -4.91 1.89
CA LEU A 191 13.05 -6.16 1.14
C LEU A 191 13.56 -7.38 1.91
N GLN A 192 13.07 -7.58 3.14
CA GLN A 192 13.50 -8.67 4.02
C GLN A 192 12.44 -9.76 4.22
N ILE A 193 11.13 -9.41 4.17
CA ILE A 193 10.05 -10.37 4.49
C ILE A 193 9.75 -11.26 3.28
N ILE A 194 9.90 -12.57 3.43
CA ILE A 194 9.54 -13.58 2.44
C ILE A 194 8.03 -13.87 2.55
N PRO A 195 7.31 -14.05 1.42
CA PRO A 195 7.76 -14.03 0.02
C PRO A 195 7.76 -12.63 -0.62
N SER A 196 7.21 -11.61 0.01
CA SER A 196 6.99 -10.28 -0.57
C SER A 196 8.27 -9.61 -1.08
N CYS A 197 9.41 -9.79 -0.39
CA CYS A 197 10.70 -9.25 -0.80
C CYS A 197 11.22 -9.78 -2.14
N ASN A 198 10.68 -10.89 -2.64
CA ASN A 198 11.08 -11.51 -3.90
C ASN A 198 10.17 -11.15 -5.07
N LEU A 199 9.03 -10.49 -4.82
CA LEU A 199 8.08 -10.10 -5.86
C LEU A 199 8.69 -9.14 -6.88
N PRO A 200 9.44 -8.08 -6.49
CA PRO A 200 10.06 -7.18 -7.46
C PRO A 200 11.03 -7.88 -8.40
N LEU A 201 11.66 -8.98 -7.94
CA LEU A 201 12.60 -9.75 -8.74
C LEU A 201 11.93 -10.58 -9.84
N LYS A 202 10.61 -10.76 -9.80
CA LYS A 202 9.88 -11.47 -10.86
C LYS A 202 9.87 -10.69 -12.17
N THR A 203 9.94 -9.37 -12.11
CA THR A 203 10.05 -8.46 -13.27
C THR A 203 11.36 -8.66 -14.03
N VAL A 204 12.49 -8.77 -13.31
CA VAL A 204 13.82 -8.91 -13.95
C VAL A 204 14.18 -10.35 -14.28
N ARG A 205 13.35 -11.32 -13.88
CA ARG A 205 13.62 -12.73 -14.14
C ARG A 205 13.58 -13.03 -15.65
N GLY A 206 14.68 -13.57 -16.16
CA GLY A 206 14.82 -13.83 -17.60
C GLY A 206 15.19 -12.60 -18.43
N GLY A 207 15.65 -11.51 -17.80
CA GLY A 207 16.18 -10.32 -18.49
C GLY A 207 15.13 -9.45 -19.18
N LYS A 208 13.83 -9.64 -18.86
CA LYS A 208 12.73 -8.99 -19.59
C LYS A 208 12.40 -7.58 -19.09
N GLY A 209 12.59 -7.32 -17.80
CA GLY A 209 12.22 -6.03 -17.22
C GLY A 209 13.34 -5.42 -16.38
N LYS A 210 13.05 -4.30 -15.74
CA LYS A 210 13.97 -3.47 -14.97
C LYS A 210 13.53 -3.38 -13.51
N LEU A 211 14.48 -3.10 -12.61
CA LEU A 211 14.24 -2.91 -11.20
C LEU A 211 14.86 -1.59 -10.74
N ALA A 212 14.07 -0.78 -10.07
CA ALA A 212 14.53 0.42 -9.37
C ALA A 212 14.19 0.31 -7.88
N ILE A 213 15.13 0.69 -7.02
CA ILE A 213 14.97 0.65 -5.56
C ILE A 213 15.24 2.03 -5.00
N VAL A 214 14.26 2.58 -4.29
CA VAL A 214 14.37 3.82 -3.52
C VAL A 214 14.14 3.50 -2.05
N ASN A 215 15.19 3.52 -1.27
CA ASN A 215 15.13 3.24 0.16
C ASN A 215 16.31 3.90 0.87
N LEU A 216 16.10 4.49 2.05
CA LEU A 216 17.17 5.17 2.80
C LEU A 216 18.37 4.26 3.09
N GLN A 217 18.11 3.00 3.36
CA GLN A 217 19.14 2.01 3.68
C GLN A 217 19.35 1.06 2.51
N ALA A 218 20.56 0.51 2.42
CA ALA A 218 20.85 -0.56 1.49
C ALA A 218 19.94 -1.78 1.74
N THR A 219 19.60 -2.46 0.66
CA THR A 219 18.82 -3.70 0.71
C THR A 219 19.62 -4.88 0.18
N GLY A 220 19.24 -6.10 0.57
CA GLY A 220 19.86 -7.31 0.03
C GLY A 220 19.62 -7.54 -1.48
N LYS A 221 18.89 -6.66 -2.14
CA LYS A 221 18.52 -6.75 -3.57
C LYS A 221 19.15 -5.67 -4.44
N ASP A 222 19.87 -4.71 -3.86
CA ASP A 222 20.47 -3.57 -4.58
C ASP A 222 21.30 -3.99 -5.78
N LYS A 223 22.11 -5.06 -5.64
CA LYS A 223 22.94 -5.60 -6.72
C LYS A 223 22.16 -6.11 -7.95
N LYS A 224 20.84 -6.27 -7.83
CA LYS A 224 19.96 -6.74 -8.91
C LYS A 224 19.17 -5.60 -9.56
N ALA A 225 19.30 -4.38 -9.03
CA ALA A 225 18.57 -3.23 -9.52
C ALA A 225 19.39 -2.47 -10.58
N ASP A 226 18.68 -1.93 -11.56
CA ASP A 226 19.24 -1.03 -12.59
C ASP A 226 19.49 0.37 -12.03
N VAL A 227 18.70 0.77 -11.01
CA VAL A 227 18.85 2.05 -10.30
C VAL A 227 18.63 1.82 -8.81
N VAL A 228 19.55 2.33 -7.98
CA VAL A 228 19.42 2.36 -6.52
C VAL A 228 19.62 3.78 -6.02
N ILE A 229 18.62 4.29 -5.28
CA ILE A 229 18.62 5.65 -4.72
C ILE A 229 18.44 5.57 -3.20
N HIS A 230 19.48 5.98 -2.45
CA HIS A 230 19.43 6.04 -0.98
C HIS A 230 19.03 7.44 -0.55
N GLU A 231 17.74 7.75 -0.69
CA GLU A 231 17.13 9.04 -0.32
C GLU A 231 15.69 8.82 0.17
N LYS A 232 15.08 9.84 0.77
CA LYS A 232 13.67 9.85 1.13
C LYS A 232 12.79 9.71 -0.10
N THR A 233 11.79 8.87 -0.03
CA THR A 233 10.89 8.59 -1.15
C THR A 233 10.19 9.86 -1.64
N ASP A 234 9.77 10.76 -0.73
CA ASP A 234 9.11 12.01 -1.11
C ASP A 234 10.01 12.92 -1.98
N VAL A 235 11.32 12.97 -1.68
CA VAL A 235 12.29 13.74 -2.47
C VAL A 235 12.44 13.15 -3.87
N VAL A 236 12.64 11.83 -3.95
CA VAL A 236 12.81 11.13 -5.22
C VAL A 236 11.55 11.21 -6.08
N MET A 237 10.38 11.00 -5.46
CA MET A 237 9.11 11.07 -6.19
C MET A 237 8.82 12.48 -6.70
N ALA A 238 9.11 13.52 -5.92
CA ALA A 238 9.00 14.91 -6.40
C ALA A 238 9.91 15.18 -7.60
N GLY A 239 11.15 14.67 -7.57
CA GLY A 239 12.09 14.75 -8.68
C GLY A 239 11.63 13.99 -9.93
N LEU A 240 11.11 12.77 -9.75
CA LEU A 240 10.55 11.94 -10.82
C LEU A 240 9.35 12.63 -11.49
N MET A 241 8.39 13.11 -10.69
CA MET A 241 7.19 13.75 -11.21
C MET A 241 7.52 14.98 -12.08
N ARG A 242 8.47 15.84 -11.64
CA ARG A 242 8.94 16.97 -12.45
C ARG A 242 9.48 16.52 -13.81
N ARG A 243 10.27 15.44 -13.86
CA ARG A 243 10.86 14.90 -15.09
C ARG A 243 9.86 14.27 -16.05
N LEU A 244 8.76 13.78 -15.49
CA LEU A 244 7.64 13.25 -16.28
C LEU A 244 6.63 14.33 -16.66
N GLY A 245 6.84 15.60 -16.25
CA GLY A 245 5.91 16.71 -16.52
C GLY A 245 4.61 16.60 -15.73
N LEU A 246 4.62 15.89 -14.59
CA LEU A 246 3.45 15.67 -13.74
C LEU A 246 3.54 16.47 -12.46
N THR A 247 2.39 16.86 -11.92
CA THR A 247 2.27 17.55 -10.62
C THR A 247 1.74 16.58 -9.58
N ILE A 248 2.33 16.59 -8.39
CA ILE A 248 1.79 15.83 -7.25
C ILE A 248 0.52 16.54 -6.78
N PRO A 249 -0.65 15.89 -6.80
CA PRO A 249 -1.87 16.52 -6.32
C PRO A 249 -1.82 16.70 -4.80
N GLU A 250 -2.45 17.77 -4.31
CA GLU A 250 -2.65 17.93 -2.87
C GLU A 250 -3.64 16.89 -2.34
N TYR A 251 -3.38 16.41 -1.12
CA TYR A 251 -4.31 15.52 -0.45
C TYR A 251 -5.54 16.28 0.03
N VAL A 252 -6.68 15.95 -0.53
CA VAL A 252 -7.98 16.40 -0.02
C VAL A 252 -8.62 15.23 0.71
N HIS A 253 -8.99 15.44 1.98
CA HIS A 253 -9.66 14.39 2.74
C HIS A 253 -10.99 14.03 2.10
N VAL A 254 -11.09 12.79 1.65
CA VAL A 254 -12.33 12.23 1.12
C VAL A 254 -12.79 11.16 2.10
N ASP A 255 -14.09 11.08 2.36
CA ASP A 255 -14.66 9.95 3.10
C ASP A 255 -14.31 8.65 2.36
N THR A 256 -13.48 7.83 2.99
CA THR A 256 -12.99 6.56 2.43
C THR A 256 -13.75 5.36 2.97
N THR A 257 -14.83 5.58 3.72
CA THR A 257 -15.73 4.49 4.12
C THR A 257 -16.41 3.94 2.86
N ARG A 258 -15.79 2.95 2.27
CA ARG A 258 -16.23 2.33 1.03
C ARG A 258 -16.52 0.87 1.23
N GLN A 259 -17.40 0.36 0.38
CA GLN A 259 -17.80 -1.03 0.39
C GLN A 259 -17.63 -1.57 -1.03
N TRP A 260 -16.93 -2.71 -1.14
CA TRP A 260 -16.70 -3.39 -2.41
C TRP A 260 -17.21 -4.84 -2.35
N ASP A 261 -17.61 -5.35 -3.48
CA ASP A 261 -17.83 -6.78 -3.65
C ASP A 261 -16.49 -7.55 -3.65
N LYS A 262 -16.55 -8.88 -3.74
CA LYS A 262 -15.35 -9.75 -3.80
C LYS A 262 -14.40 -9.47 -4.98
N THR A 263 -14.84 -8.67 -5.96
CA THR A 263 -14.05 -8.28 -7.13
C THR A 263 -13.56 -6.84 -7.06
N PHE A 264 -13.73 -6.19 -5.89
CA PHE A 264 -13.41 -4.79 -5.61
C PHE A 264 -14.23 -3.77 -6.43
N ARG A 265 -15.43 -4.17 -6.88
CA ARG A 265 -16.38 -3.23 -7.45
C ARG A 265 -17.21 -2.59 -6.34
N PRO A 266 -17.50 -1.28 -6.41
CA PRO A 266 -18.33 -0.63 -5.42
C PRO A 266 -19.65 -1.36 -5.23
N LEU A 267 -20.04 -1.65 -3.97
CA LEU A 267 -21.36 -2.17 -3.68
C LEU A 267 -22.39 -1.07 -3.99
N LYS A 268 -23.45 -1.44 -4.70
CA LYS A 268 -24.62 -0.57 -4.83
C LYS A 268 -25.27 -0.49 -3.45
N VAL A 269 -25.16 0.65 -2.80
CA VAL A 269 -25.93 0.98 -1.60
C VAL A 269 -27.21 1.63 -2.11
N ASP A 270 -28.38 1.15 -1.72
CA ASP A 270 -29.60 1.89 -1.95
C ASP A 270 -29.53 3.15 -1.09
N ASP A 271 -29.82 4.32 -1.69
CA ASP A 271 -30.05 5.59 -1.01
C ASP A 271 -31.32 5.49 -0.15
N GLU A 272 -31.32 4.62 0.85
CA GLU A 272 -32.32 4.72 1.91
C GLU A 272 -31.70 5.52 3.04
N GLY A 273 -32.15 6.79 3.13
CA GLY A 273 -31.78 7.75 4.16
C GLY A 273 -31.80 7.15 5.56
N GLY A 274 -30.63 6.95 6.11
CA GLY A 274 -30.40 6.52 7.48
C GLY A 274 -29.43 7.48 8.14
N SER A 275 -29.97 8.58 8.67
CA SER A 275 -29.30 9.42 9.64
C SER A 275 -28.64 8.54 10.70
N ALA A 276 -27.32 8.41 10.62
CA ALA A 276 -26.55 7.77 11.69
C ALA A 276 -26.62 8.65 12.95
N LYS A 277 -27.52 8.31 13.86
CA LYS A 277 -27.52 8.84 15.21
C LYS A 277 -26.16 8.49 15.84
N ARG A 278 -25.33 9.51 16.03
CA ARG A 278 -24.13 9.42 16.88
C ARG A 278 -24.55 8.91 18.26
N ALA A 279 -24.20 7.68 18.59
CA ALA A 279 -24.29 7.18 19.96
C ALA A 279 -23.29 7.98 20.81
N ARG A 280 -23.80 8.85 21.66
CA ARG A 280 -23.01 9.45 22.73
C ARG A 280 -22.67 8.33 23.71
N VAL A 281 -21.40 8.01 23.82
CA VAL A 281 -20.88 7.21 24.94
C VAL A 281 -20.84 8.15 26.15
N LYS A 282 -21.56 7.73 27.21
CA LYS A 282 -21.47 8.32 28.55
C LYS A 282 -20.20 7.84 29.24
#